data_a6676dca0264efb81f39596d34992e47
#
_entry.id   a6676dca0264efb81f39596d34992e47
#
_cell.length_a   1.000
_cell.length_b   1.000
_cell.length_c   1.000
_cell.angle_alpha   90.00
_cell.angle_beta   90.00
_cell.angle_gamma   90.00
#
_symmetry.space_group_name_H-M   'P 1'
#
loop_
_entity.id
_entity.type
_entity.pdbx_description
1 polymer ?
#
loop_
_entity_poly.entity_id
_entity_poly.type
_entity_poly.pdbx_seq_one_letter_code
_entity_poly.pdbx_strand_id
1 'polypeptide(L)'
;RQPQARATKQQARINRFHDLKKEVSGGVAETDLTMNFETSRIGKKVIEFQDVSFAYENKPILQDFNLLVQAKDRIGIVGDNGVGKSTLLNLIAGSLEPTEGQVVIGETVRIAYFSQQIEGLDESKRVINYLQEVAEEVKTSGGSTTSIAELLEQFLFPRSTHGTLIEKLSGGEKKRLYLLKLLLEKPNVLLLDEPTNDLDIATLTVLENFLQ
;
A
#
# COMPACT_ATOMS: atom_id res chain seq x y z
N ARG A 1 -0.78 -9.15 40.59
CA ARG A 1 -1.57 -8.03 40.02
C ARG A 1 -0.81 -7.55 38.81
N GLN A 2 -1.30 -7.86 37.60
CA GLN A 2 -0.74 -7.40 36.32
C GLN A 2 -1.36 -6.07 35.93
N PRO A 3 -0.64 -5.15 35.28
CA PRO A 3 -1.15 -3.84 34.88
C PRO A 3 -1.93 -3.90 33.56
N GLN A 4 -3.16 -3.41 33.60
CA GLN A 4 -4.13 -3.29 32.49
C GLN A 4 -3.80 -2.15 31.48
N ALA A 5 -2.54 -1.81 31.23
CA ALA A 5 -2.19 -0.59 30.51
C ALA A 5 -2.21 -0.71 28.95
N ARG A 6 -2.31 -1.89 28.37
CA ARG A 6 -2.19 -2.06 26.88
C ARG A 6 -3.52 -1.93 26.14
N ALA A 7 -4.62 -2.44 26.69
CA ALA A 7 -5.95 -2.35 26.07
C ALA A 7 -6.47 -0.91 25.98
N THR A 8 -6.21 -0.09 27.02
CA THR A 8 -6.64 1.31 27.09
C THR A 8 -5.95 2.20 26.04
N LYS A 9 -4.70 1.88 25.71
CA LYS A 9 -3.93 2.67 24.73
C LYS A 9 -4.40 2.41 23.27
N GLN A 10 -4.86 1.22 22.98
CA GLN A 10 -5.40 0.83 21.68
C GLN A 10 -6.80 1.42 21.48
N GLN A 11 -7.66 1.37 22.50
CA GLN A 11 -8.99 1.98 22.48
C GLN A 11 -8.91 3.51 22.35
N ALA A 12 -7.97 4.16 23.00
CA ALA A 12 -7.74 5.59 22.89
C ALA A 12 -7.29 6.01 21.48
N ARG A 13 -6.52 5.16 20.77
CA ARG A 13 -6.15 5.38 19.37
C ARG A 13 -7.35 5.25 18.44
N ILE A 14 -8.20 4.25 18.65
CA ILE A 14 -9.42 4.03 17.86
C ILE A 14 -10.41 5.19 18.07
N ASN A 15 -10.60 5.64 19.31
CA ASN A 15 -11.48 6.77 19.61
C ASN A 15 -10.96 8.07 19.02
N ARG A 16 -9.64 8.32 19.10
CA ARG A 16 -8.99 9.48 18.49
C ARG A 16 -9.09 9.48 16.97
N PHE A 17 -9.07 8.31 16.35
CA PHE A 17 -9.33 8.14 14.91
C PHE A 17 -10.77 8.54 14.54
N HIS A 18 -11.76 8.13 15.32
CA HIS A 18 -13.17 8.50 15.10
C HIS A 18 -13.44 9.98 15.35
N ASP A 19 -12.77 10.58 16.32
CA ASP A 19 -12.93 12.02 16.63
C ASP A 19 -12.28 12.88 15.53
N LEU A 20 -11.09 12.51 15.07
CA LEU A 20 -10.42 13.17 13.94
C LEU A 20 -11.18 12.99 12.62
N LYS A 21 -11.81 11.84 12.40
CA LYS A 21 -12.67 11.61 11.22
C LYS A 21 -13.87 12.58 11.22
N LYS A 22 -14.42 12.93 12.38
CA LYS A 22 -15.50 13.94 12.52
C LYS A 22 -15.02 15.37 12.30
N GLU A 23 -13.81 15.71 12.73
CA GLU A 23 -13.25 17.06 12.55
C GLU A 23 -12.85 17.31 11.09
N VAL A 24 -12.32 16.32 10.39
CA VAL A 24 -11.91 16.42 8.97
C VAL A 24 -13.12 16.46 8.03
N SER A 25 -14.23 15.79 8.39
CA SER A 25 -15.47 15.83 7.57
C SER A 25 -16.23 17.15 7.61
N GLY A 26 -15.82 18.11 8.45
CA GLY A 26 -16.45 19.41 8.60
C GLY A 26 -15.86 20.55 7.76
N GLY A 27 -14.78 20.34 7.00
CA GLY A 27 -14.04 21.46 6.39
C GLY A 27 -13.49 21.28 4.98
N VAL A 28 -13.66 20.12 4.36
CA VAL A 28 -13.24 19.90 2.96
C VAL A 28 -14.49 19.66 2.14
N ALA A 29 -14.73 20.53 1.15
CA ALA A 29 -15.77 20.29 0.15
C ALA A 29 -15.59 18.85 -0.39
N GLU A 30 -16.65 18.05 -0.26
CA GLU A 30 -16.75 16.73 -0.89
C GLU A 30 -16.60 16.90 -2.40
N THR A 31 -15.38 16.91 -2.87
CA THR A 31 -15.11 16.53 -4.25
C THR A 31 -15.03 15.02 -4.21
N ASP A 32 -16.10 14.36 -4.62
CA ASP A 32 -16.14 12.92 -4.86
C ASP A 32 -15.03 12.54 -5.85
N LEU A 33 -13.84 12.26 -5.31
CA LEU A 33 -12.68 11.78 -6.05
C LEU A 33 -12.77 10.26 -6.13
N THR A 34 -13.73 9.75 -6.86
CA THR A 34 -13.71 8.37 -7.33
C THR A 34 -12.68 8.26 -8.46
N MET A 35 -11.42 8.11 -8.08
CA MET A 35 -10.38 7.68 -9.00
C MET A 35 -10.51 6.18 -9.21
N ASN A 36 -11.29 5.77 -10.19
CA ASN A 36 -11.26 4.40 -10.66
C ASN A 36 -10.19 4.31 -11.76
N PHE A 37 -9.04 3.79 -11.44
CA PHE A 37 -8.09 3.36 -12.47
C PHE A 37 -8.66 2.14 -13.19
N GLU A 38 -8.50 2.08 -14.52
CA GLU A 38 -8.83 0.88 -15.27
C GLU A 38 -7.99 -0.28 -14.71
N THR A 39 -8.61 -1.15 -13.93
CA THR A 39 -7.95 -2.37 -13.44
C THR A 39 -7.86 -3.37 -14.58
N SER A 40 -6.67 -3.91 -14.83
CA SER A 40 -6.47 -5.00 -15.79
C SER A 40 -7.27 -6.23 -15.36
N ARG A 41 -7.78 -7.00 -16.34
CA ARG A 41 -8.55 -8.22 -16.08
C ARG A 41 -7.73 -9.20 -15.25
N ILE A 42 -8.26 -9.62 -14.11
CA ILE A 42 -7.68 -10.65 -13.23
C ILE A 42 -8.38 -11.98 -13.51
N GLY A 43 -7.59 -13.07 -13.63
CA GLY A 43 -8.09 -14.44 -13.64
C GLY A 43 -8.78 -14.83 -12.32
N LYS A 44 -9.50 -15.96 -12.30
CA LYS A 44 -10.22 -16.41 -11.08
C LYS A 44 -9.27 -16.71 -9.91
N LYS A 45 -8.12 -17.33 -10.17
CA LYS A 45 -7.06 -17.59 -9.18
C LYS A 45 -6.02 -16.49 -9.31
N VAL A 46 -5.77 -15.79 -8.21
CA VAL A 46 -4.84 -14.65 -8.16
C VAL A 46 -3.52 -15.09 -7.55
N ILE A 47 -3.56 -15.66 -6.34
CA ILE A 47 -2.41 -16.18 -5.61
C ILE A 47 -2.82 -17.47 -4.93
N GLU A 48 -2.00 -18.51 -5.04
CA GLU A 48 -2.24 -19.79 -4.39
C GLU A 48 -0.97 -20.28 -3.69
N PHE A 49 -1.07 -20.50 -2.38
CA PHE A 49 -0.06 -21.18 -1.59
C PHE A 49 -0.40 -22.67 -1.54
N GLN A 50 0.53 -23.52 -1.94
CA GLN A 50 0.38 -24.97 -1.96
C GLN A 50 1.43 -25.59 -1.08
N ASP A 51 1.02 -26.05 0.11
CA ASP A 51 1.86 -26.71 1.14
C ASP A 51 3.17 -25.96 1.44
N VAL A 52 3.06 -24.63 1.55
CA VAL A 52 4.21 -23.74 1.70
C VAL A 52 4.77 -23.80 3.11
N SER A 53 6.05 -24.14 3.20
CA SER A 53 6.84 -24.02 4.43
C SER A 53 7.98 -23.03 4.22
N PHE A 54 8.27 -22.24 5.23
CA PHE A 54 9.38 -21.29 5.23
C PHE A 54 10.00 -21.14 6.61
N ALA A 55 11.33 -21.12 6.68
CA ALA A 55 12.08 -20.89 7.89
C ALA A 55 13.24 -19.92 7.66
N TYR A 56 13.52 -19.05 8.62
CA TYR A 56 14.79 -18.33 8.70
C TYR A 56 15.78 -19.17 9.50
N GLU A 57 16.86 -19.62 8.87
CA GLU A 57 17.84 -20.53 9.46
C GLU A 57 17.14 -21.78 10.03
N ASN A 58 16.97 -21.84 11.37
CA ASN A 58 16.31 -22.96 12.06
C ASN A 58 14.97 -22.55 12.71
N LYS A 59 14.48 -21.32 12.48
CA LYS A 59 13.23 -20.85 13.05
C LYS A 59 12.10 -20.97 12.02
N PRO A 60 11.18 -21.94 12.16
CA PRO A 60 10.04 -22.07 11.26
C PRO A 60 9.10 -20.88 11.43
N ILE A 61 8.64 -20.33 10.30
CA ILE A 61 7.70 -19.21 10.23
C ILE A 61 6.37 -19.69 9.65
N LEU A 62 6.41 -20.47 8.58
CA LEU A 62 5.25 -21.11 7.97
C LEU A 62 5.49 -22.62 7.89
N GLN A 63 4.42 -23.39 8.10
CA GLN A 63 4.44 -24.86 8.00
C GLN A 63 3.16 -25.31 7.28
N ASP A 64 3.32 -26.06 6.21
CA ASP A 64 2.23 -26.63 5.39
C ASP A 64 1.09 -25.62 5.11
N PHE A 65 1.47 -24.35 4.86
CA PHE A 65 0.53 -23.27 4.72
C PHE A 65 -0.14 -23.29 3.36
N ASN A 66 -1.48 -23.29 3.37
CA ASN A 66 -2.31 -23.27 2.19
C ASN A 66 -3.22 -22.04 2.20
N LEU A 67 -3.25 -21.30 1.12
CA LEU A 67 -4.12 -20.13 0.95
C LEU A 67 -4.46 -19.96 -0.53
N LEU A 68 -5.72 -19.72 -0.84
CA LEU A 68 -6.17 -19.31 -2.15
C LEU A 68 -6.76 -17.90 -2.09
N VAL A 69 -6.12 -16.96 -2.79
CA VAL A 69 -6.61 -15.60 -2.97
C VAL A 69 -7.33 -15.51 -4.31
N GLN A 70 -8.53 -15.03 -4.30
CA GLN A 70 -9.37 -14.83 -5.47
C GLN A 70 -9.48 -13.35 -5.85
N ALA A 71 -9.99 -13.09 -7.05
CA ALA A 71 -10.24 -11.72 -7.48
C ALA A 71 -11.26 -11.04 -6.54
N LYS A 72 -10.95 -9.80 -6.16
CA LYS A 72 -11.71 -8.95 -5.23
C LYS A 72 -11.61 -9.32 -3.75
N ASP A 73 -10.83 -10.32 -3.37
CA ASP A 73 -10.57 -10.57 -1.95
C ASP A 73 -9.87 -9.37 -1.30
N ARG A 74 -10.27 -9.09 -0.07
CA ARG A 74 -9.61 -8.13 0.82
C ARG A 74 -9.23 -8.87 2.09
N ILE A 75 -7.94 -9.11 2.25
CA ILE A 75 -7.39 -9.96 3.31
C ILE A 75 -6.62 -9.10 4.30
N GLY A 76 -7.02 -9.13 5.56
CA GLY A 76 -6.27 -8.55 6.68
C GLY A 76 -5.45 -9.62 7.40
N ILE A 77 -4.14 -9.37 7.53
CA ILE A 77 -3.22 -10.25 8.27
C ILE A 77 -2.97 -9.63 9.64
N VAL A 78 -3.39 -10.30 10.69
CA VAL A 78 -3.29 -9.82 12.07
C VAL A 78 -2.42 -10.76 12.90
N GLY A 79 -1.58 -10.19 13.74
CA GLY A 79 -0.70 -10.95 14.65
C GLY A 79 0.34 -10.05 15.28
N ASP A 80 1.05 -10.58 16.28
CA ASP A 80 2.13 -9.86 16.96
C ASP A 80 3.31 -9.56 16.02
N ASN A 81 4.20 -8.66 16.43
CA ASN A 81 5.40 -8.36 15.67
C ASN A 81 6.33 -9.59 15.65
N GLY A 82 6.86 -9.90 14.47
CA GLY A 82 7.78 -11.02 14.28
C GLY A 82 7.12 -12.39 14.08
N VAL A 83 5.79 -12.49 13.96
CA VAL A 83 5.09 -13.76 13.68
C VAL A 83 5.14 -14.20 12.21
N GLY A 84 5.69 -13.37 11.30
CA GLY A 84 5.85 -13.75 9.90
C GLY A 84 4.92 -13.02 8.92
N LYS A 85 4.24 -11.93 9.35
CA LYS A 85 3.37 -11.14 8.44
C LYS A 85 4.12 -10.64 7.21
N SER A 86 5.23 -9.93 7.42
CA SER A 86 6.07 -9.44 6.32
C SER A 86 6.72 -10.58 5.52
N THR A 87 7.01 -11.73 6.15
CA THR A 87 7.50 -12.92 5.45
C THR A 87 6.46 -13.42 4.45
N LEU A 88 5.19 -13.50 4.83
CA LEU A 88 4.11 -13.91 3.95
C LEU A 88 3.97 -12.95 2.75
N LEU A 89 4.02 -11.62 3.01
CA LEU A 89 3.98 -10.62 1.95
C LEU A 89 5.19 -10.72 1.02
N ASN A 90 6.39 -10.96 1.55
CA ASN A 90 7.61 -11.13 0.76
C ASN A 90 7.59 -12.41 -0.11
N LEU A 91 6.97 -13.50 0.37
CA LEU A 91 6.74 -14.71 -0.42
C LEU A 91 5.78 -14.42 -1.59
N ILE A 92 4.73 -13.63 -1.36
CA ILE A 92 3.80 -13.21 -2.43
C ILE A 92 4.51 -12.29 -3.43
N ALA A 93 5.31 -11.35 -2.95
CA ALA A 93 6.05 -10.42 -3.80
C ALA A 93 7.21 -11.08 -4.58
N GLY A 94 7.55 -12.35 -4.25
CA GLY A 94 8.67 -13.06 -4.87
C GLY A 94 10.05 -12.61 -4.38
N SER A 95 10.11 -11.83 -3.29
CA SER A 95 11.36 -11.42 -2.64
C SER A 95 11.97 -12.53 -1.77
N LEU A 96 11.16 -13.53 -1.41
CA LEU A 96 11.57 -14.75 -0.72
C LEU A 96 11.03 -15.96 -1.48
N GLU A 97 11.79 -17.05 -1.47
CA GLU A 97 11.36 -18.34 -2.00
C GLU A 97 10.98 -19.28 -0.85
N PRO A 98 9.89 -20.06 -0.97
CA PRO A 98 9.53 -21.03 0.04
C PRO A 98 10.60 -22.13 0.16
N THR A 99 10.78 -22.68 1.38
CA THR A 99 11.67 -23.82 1.62
C THR A 99 11.06 -25.12 1.07
N GLU A 100 9.75 -25.25 1.18
CA GLU A 100 8.95 -26.36 0.66
C GLU A 100 7.63 -25.82 0.11
N GLY A 101 7.00 -26.58 -0.80
CA GLY A 101 5.78 -26.18 -1.47
C GLY A 101 6.04 -25.13 -2.54
N GLN A 102 4.98 -24.43 -2.95
CA GLN A 102 5.09 -23.39 -3.98
C GLN A 102 4.05 -22.28 -3.82
N VAL A 103 4.43 -21.07 -4.21
CA VAL A 103 3.52 -19.93 -4.36
C VAL A 103 3.26 -19.74 -5.85
N VAL A 104 2.00 -19.93 -6.26
CA VAL A 104 1.59 -19.78 -7.65
C VAL A 104 0.93 -18.41 -7.81
N ILE A 105 1.48 -17.58 -8.68
CA ILE A 105 0.95 -16.26 -9.02
C ILE A 105 0.31 -16.32 -10.41
N GLY A 106 -0.91 -15.82 -10.55
CA GLY A 106 -1.60 -15.81 -11.84
C GLY A 106 -0.86 -14.97 -12.89
N GLU A 107 -0.83 -15.39 -14.14
CA GLU A 107 -0.08 -14.73 -15.23
C GLU A 107 -0.47 -13.26 -15.47
N THR A 108 -1.70 -12.88 -15.15
CA THR A 108 -2.20 -11.50 -15.30
C THR A 108 -2.02 -10.65 -14.05
N VAL A 109 -1.44 -11.21 -12.99
CA VAL A 109 -1.26 -10.53 -11.72
C VAL A 109 -0.12 -9.51 -11.82
N ARG A 110 -0.42 -8.28 -11.39
CA ARG A 110 0.53 -7.18 -11.23
C ARG A 110 0.52 -6.75 -9.78
N ILE A 111 1.57 -7.11 -9.08
CA ILE A 111 1.70 -6.84 -7.65
C ILE A 111 2.38 -5.49 -7.45
N ALA A 112 1.77 -4.62 -6.64
CA ALA A 112 2.47 -3.52 -6.00
C ALA A 112 2.64 -3.84 -4.52
N TYR A 113 3.86 -3.70 -4.01
CA TYR A 113 4.19 -3.97 -2.61
C TYR A 113 4.68 -2.70 -1.93
N PHE A 114 3.87 -2.17 -1.03
CA PHE A 114 4.23 -1.09 -0.13
C PHE A 114 4.82 -1.70 1.14
N SER A 115 6.13 -1.86 1.14
CA SER A 115 6.91 -2.42 2.27
C SER A 115 7.31 -1.33 3.26
N GLN A 116 7.76 -1.71 4.45
CA GLN A 116 8.27 -0.79 5.46
C GLN A 116 9.51 -0.01 4.98
N GLN A 117 10.33 -0.62 4.12
CA GLN A 117 11.50 0.02 3.52
C GLN A 117 11.20 0.38 2.08
N ILE A 118 11.44 1.64 1.72
CA ILE A 118 11.32 2.10 0.33
C ILE A 118 12.58 1.66 -0.41
N GLU A 119 12.41 0.79 -1.40
CA GLU A 119 13.48 0.40 -2.29
C GLU A 119 13.33 1.08 -3.66
N GLY A 120 14.45 1.48 -4.25
CA GLY A 120 14.48 2.03 -5.61
C GLY A 120 13.93 3.46 -5.75
N LEU A 121 13.84 4.23 -4.67
CA LEU A 121 13.52 5.65 -4.73
C LEU A 121 14.76 6.43 -5.16
N ASP A 122 14.77 6.95 -6.38
CA ASP A 122 15.85 7.80 -6.88
C ASP A 122 15.73 9.22 -6.30
N GLU A 123 16.43 9.46 -5.21
CA GLU A 123 16.38 10.74 -4.48
C GLU A 123 16.96 11.92 -5.25
N SER A 124 17.73 11.68 -6.32
CA SER A 124 18.30 12.72 -7.18
C SER A 124 17.29 13.34 -8.15
N LYS A 125 16.12 12.72 -8.31
CA LYS A 125 15.07 13.20 -9.20
C LYS A 125 14.18 14.26 -8.53
N ARG A 126 13.52 15.05 -9.38
CA ARG A 126 12.44 15.93 -8.92
C ARG A 126 11.15 15.13 -8.74
N VAL A 127 10.34 15.53 -7.78
CA VAL A 127 9.06 14.87 -7.43
C VAL A 127 8.20 14.60 -8.68
N ILE A 128 7.96 15.63 -9.51
CA ILE A 128 7.13 15.48 -10.70
C ILE A 128 7.78 14.57 -11.76
N ASN A 129 9.07 14.68 -11.98
CA ASN A 129 9.79 13.89 -12.99
C ASN A 129 9.78 12.40 -12.64
N TYR A 130 9.92 12.08 -11.35
CA TYR A 130 9.89 10.70 -10.85
C TYR A 130 8.57 9.98 -11.19
N LEU A 131 7.45 10.69 -11.14
CA LEU A 131 6.15 10.14 -11.52
C LEU A 131 5.92 10.17 -13.03
N GLN A 132 6.42 11.18 -13.73
CA GLN A 132 6.28 11.29 -15.19
C GLN A 132 7.00 10.18 -15.95
N GLU A 133 7.98 9.51 -15.34
CA GLU A 133 8.60 8.31 -15.92
C GLU A 133 7.63 7.12 -16.04
N VAL A 134 6.61 7.08 -15.18
CA VAL A 134 5.58 6.01 -15.20
C VAL A 134 4.43 6.40 -16.12
N ALA A 135 3.98 7.65 -16.05
CA ALA A 135 2.89 8.15 -16.85
C ALA A 135 2.95 9.69 -16.94
N GLU A 136 2.59 10.27 -18.06
CA GLU A 136 2.45 11.73 -18.22
C GLU A 136 1.07 12.20 -17.72
N GLU A 137 0.07 11.34 -17.88
CA GLU A 137 -1.31 11.57 -17.48
C GLU A 137 -2.01 10.25 -17.11
N VAL A 138 -3.07 10.34 -16.33
CA VAL A 138 -3.85 9.19 -15.87
C VAL A 138 -5.29 9.31 -16.37
N LYS A 139 -5.78 8.27 -17.03
CA LYS A 139 -7.20 8.17 -17.40
C LYS A 139 -8.00 7.77 -16.16
N THR A 140 -9.02 8.54 -15.86
CA THR A 140 -9.99 8.20 -14.82
C THR A 140 -11.12 7.36 -15.42
N SER A 141 -11.80 6.56 -14.60
CA SER A 141 -12.91 5.69 -15.06
C SER A 141 -14.07 6.45 -15.73
N GLY A 142 -14.19 7.75 -15.50
CA GLY A 142 -15.12 8.62 -16.20
C GLY A 142 -14.68 9.06 -17.59
N GLY A 143 -13.52 8.57 -18.09
CA GLY A 143 -12.97 8.93 -19.40
C GLY A 143 -12.26 10.29 -19.42
N SER A 144 -12.20 11.01 -18.29
CA SER A 144 -11.41 12.23 -18.16
C SER A 144 -9.95 11.90 -17.90
N THR A 145 -9.06 12.81 -18.27
CA THR A 145 -7.63 12.66 -18.06
C THR A 145 -7.20 13.61 -16.95
N THR A 146 -6.43 13.10 -15.99
CA THR A 146 -5.85 13.88 -14.90
C THR A 146 -4.34 13.97 -15.11
N SER A 147 -3.77 15.15 -15.05
CA SER A 147 -2.32 15.35 -15.15
C SER A 147 -1.60 14.86 -13.89
N ILE A 148 -0.31 14.52 -14.04
CA ILE A 148 0.52 14.16 -12.87
C ILE A 148 0.58 15.30 -11.84
N ALA A 149 0.55 16.56 -12.28
CA ALA A 149 0.54 17.71 -11.38
C ALA A 149 -0.73 17.76 -10.51
N GLU A 150 -1.90 17.53 -11.10
CA GLU A 150 -3.18 17.45 -10.37
C GLU A 150 -3.19 16.25 -9.42
N LEU A 151 -2.66 15.11 -9.86
CA LEU A 151 -2.58 13.92 -9.03
C LEU A 151 -1.65 14.13 -7.81
N LEU A 152 -0.53 14.81 -7.99
CA LEU A 152 0.35 15.21 -6.88
C LEU A 152 -0.38 16.11 -5.87
N GLU A 153 -1.16 17.09 -6.34
CA GLU A 153 -1.95 17.94 -5.45
C GLU A 153 -2.96 17.12 -4.63
N GLN A 154 -3.62 16.14 -5.25
CA GLN A 154 -4.56 15.25 -4.57
C GLN A 154 -3.86 14.38 -3.50
N PHE A 155 -2.60 13.99 -3.75
CA PHE A 155 -1.76 13.29 -2.79
C PHE A 155 -0.98 14.25 -1.86
N LEU A 156 -1.51 15.46 -1.65
CA LEU A 156 -1.00 16.45 -0.69
C LEU A 156 0.42 16.95 -0.99
N PHE A 157 0.80 16.97 -2.26
CA PHE A 157 2.00 17.66 -2.74
C PHE A 157 1.60 18.98 -3.40
N PRO A 158 1.75 20.12 -2.72
CA PRO A 158 1.45 21.41 -3.33
C PRO A 158 2.36 21.69 -4.52
N ARG A 159 1.91 22.50 -5.48
CA ARG A 159 2.66 22.83 -6.71
C ARG A 159 4.08 23.31 -6.46
N SER A 160 4.30 24.03 -5.35
CA SER A 160 5.62 24.52 -4.95
C SER A 160 6.63 23.38 -4.70
N THR A 161 6.20 22.17 -4.39
CA THR A 161 7.06 21.01 -4.11
C THR A 161 7.31 20.15 -5.34
N HIS A 162 6.56 20.31 -6.43
CA HIS A 162 6.69 19.45 -7.62
C HIS A 162 8.09 19.49 -8.25
N GLY A 163 8.74 20.64 -8.22
CA GLY A 163 10.11 20.82 -8.71
C GLY A 163 11.20 20.52 -7.69
N THR A 164 10.85 20.16 -6.45
CA THR A 164 11.80 19.86 -5.38
C THR A 164 12.46 18.50 -5.61
N LEU A 165 13.75 18.37 -5.25
CA LEU A 165 14.43 17.07 -5.25
C LEU A 165 13.87 16.17 -4.16
N ILE A 166 13.74 14.88 -4.47
CA ILE A 166 13.18 13.89 -3.55
C ILE A 166 14.02 13.76 -2.28
N GLU A 167 15.35 13.96 -2.35
CA GLU A 167 16.23 13.98 -1.18
C GLU A 167 15.80 14.98 -0.10
N LYS A 168 15.13 16.09 -0.49
CA LYS A 168 14.66 17.17 0.40
C LYS A 168 13.31 16.89 1.06
N LEU A 169 12.63 15.83 0.63
CA LEU A 169 11.37 15.43 1.23
C LEU A 169 11.58 14.77 2.60
N SER A 170 10.62 14.96 3.49
CA SER A 170 10.55 14.20 4.74
C SER A 170 10.33 12.70 4.46
N GLY A 171 10.63 11.84 5.44
CA GLY A 171 10.41 10.39 5.30
C GLY A 171 8.95 10.03 4.98
N GLY A 172 7.99 10.70 5.59
CA GLY A 172 6.56 10.52 5.29
C GLY A 172 6.17 10.95 3.89
N GLU A 173 6.71 12.08 3.40
CA GLU A 173 6.51 12.53 2.02
C GLU A 173 7.12 11.57 1.00
N LYS A 174 8.33 11.04 1.27
CA LYS A 174 8.96 10.02 0.44
C LYS A 174 8.09 8.76 0.33
N LYS A 175 7.54 8.29 1.46
CA LYS A 175 6.63 7.14 1.49
C LYS A 175 5.34 7.39 0.72
N ARG A 176 4.76 8.56 0.87
CA ARG A 176 3.56 8.98 0.13
C ARG A 176 3.82 9.07 -1.38
N LEU A 177 4.97 9.64 -1.79
CA LEU A 177 5.38 9.70 -3.19
C LEU A 177 5.59 8.31 -3.79
N TYR A 178 6.23 7.42 -3.04
CA TYR A 178 6.45 6.04 -3.44
C TYR A 178 5.14 5.27 -3.60
N LEU A 179 4.21 5.42 -2.65
CA LEU A 179 2.87 4.85 -2.76
C LEU A 179 2.17 5.33 -4.04
N LEU A 180 2.21 6.63 -4.32
CA LEU A 180 1.60 7.20 -5.53
C LEU A 180 2.19 6.59 -6.80
N LYS A 181 3.51 6.40 -6.86
CA LYS A 181 4.15 5.71 -7.99
C LYS A 181 3.63 4.29 -8.16
N LEU A 182 3.57 3.51 -7.07
CA LEU A 182 3.03 2.15 -7.11
C LEU A 182 1.61 2.11 -7.67
N LEU A 183 0.76 3.05 -7.27
CA LEU A 183 -0.62 3.13 -7.77
C LEU A 183 -0.68 3.52 -9.26
N LEU A 184 0.24 4.37 -9.73
CA LEU A 184 0.35 4.74 -11.14
C LEU A 184 0.74 3.58 -12.05
N GLU A 185 1.44 2.59 -11.55
CA GLU A 185 1.80 1.37 -12.28
C GLU A 185 0.60 0.45 -12.56
N LYS A 186 -0.60 0.85 -12.10
CA LYS A 186 -1.88 0.14 -12.28
C LYS A 186 -1.82 -1.31 -11.80
N PRO A 187 -1.46 -1.56 -10.54
CA PRO A 187 -1.47 -2.90 -10.00
C PRO A 187 -2.90 -3.42 -9.91
N ASN A 188 -3.05 -4.75 -9.93
CA ASN A 188 -4.31 -5.40 -9.64
C ASN A 188 -4.26 -6.23 -8.35
N VAL A 189 -3.08 -6.29 -7.72
CA VAL A 189 -2.88 -6.76 -6.34
C VAL A 189 -2.03 -5.74 -5.60
N LEU A 190 -2.51 -5.28 -4.45
CA LEU A 190 -1.80 -4.35 -3.60
C LEU A 190 -1.48 -5.02 -2.27
N LEU A 191 -0.19 -5.09 -1.94
CA LEU A 191 0.31 -5.57 -0.66
C LEU A 191 0.72 -4.36 0.18
N LEU A 192 0.19 -4.29 1.40
CA LEU A 192 0.45 -3.20 2.34
C LEU A 192 1.02 -3.78 3.63
N ASP A 193 2.27 -3.46 3.96
CA ASP A 193 2.93 -3.87 5.20
C ASP A 193 2.91 -2.71 6.20
N GLU A 194 2.06 -2.83 7.22
CA GLU A 194 1.87 -1.85 8.30
C GLU A 194 1.66 -0.39 7.82
N PRO A 195 0.79 -0.11 6.82
CA PRO A 195 0.67 1.21 6.22
C PRO A 195 0.30 2.30 7.22
N THR A 196 -0.37 1.97 8.32
CA THR A 196 -0.78 2.90 9.37
C THR A 196 0.37 3.42 10.23
N ASN A 197 1.53 2.76 10.20
CA ASN A 197 2.72 3.24 10.90
C ASN A 197 3.48 4.28 10.08
N ASP A 198 3.39 4.19 8.77
CA ASP A 198 4.24 4.89 7.82
C ASP A 198 3.55 6.04 7.09
N LEU A 199 2.22 5.97 6.99
CA LEU A 199 1.41 6.98 6.31
C LEU A 199 0.63 7.82 7.32
N ASP A 200 0.51 9.12 7.06
CA ASP A 200 -0.36 9.99 7.81
C ASP A 200 -1.85 9.71 7.50
N ILE A 201 -2.73 10.20 8.37
CA ILE A 201 -4.17 9.96 8.27
C ILE A 201 -4.73 10.48 6.93
N ALA A 202 -4.26 11.62 6.45
CA ALA A 202 -4.72 12.21 5.22
C ALA A 202 -4.35 11.32 4.02
N THR A 203 -3.12 10.79 3.99
CA THR A 203 -2.68 9.84 2.95
C THR A 203 -3.46 8.52 3.02
N LEU A 204 -3.74 8.02 4.22
CA LEU A 204 -4.58 6.82 4.39
C LEU A 204 -5.99 7.03 3.87
N THR A 205 -6.58 8.22 4.07
CA THR A 205 -7.89 8.56 3.52
C THR A 205 -7.88 8.57 1.99
N VAL A 206 -6.83 9.13 1.37
CA VAL A 206 -6.68 9.10 -0.09
C VAL A 206 -6.54 7.66 -0.59
N LEU A 207 -5.74 6.83 0.09
CA LEU A 207 -5.60 5.42 -0.24
C LEU A 207 -6.93 4.65 -0.08
N GLU A 208 -7.69 4.91 0.99
CA GLU A 208 -9.00 4.29 1.22
C GLU A 208 -9.96 4.61 0.06
N ASN A 209 -10.01 5.87 -0.37
CA ASN A 209 -10.82 6.28 -1.52
C ASN A 209 -10.38 5.60 -2.82
N PHE A 210 -9.07 5.35 -2.97
CA PHE A 210 -8.54 4.64 -4.12
C PHE A 210 -8.95 3.15 -4.15
N LEU A 211 -9.14 2.54 -2.98
CA LEU A 211 -9.44 1.10 -2.84
C LEU A 211 -10.95 0.79 -2.87
N GLN A 212 -11.83 1.77 -2.95
CA GLN A 212 -13.28 1.58 -3.08
C GLN A 212 -13.68 1.24 -4.51
#